data_c9b61fe618b89a23a63bc4e7bfedbede
#
_entry.id   c9b61fe618b89a23a63bc4e7bfedbede
#
_cell.length_a   1.000
_cell.length_b   1.000
_cell.length_c   1.000
_cell.angle_alpha   90.00
_cell.angle_beta   90.00
_cell.angle_gamma   90.00
#
_symmetry.space_group_name_H-M   'P 1'
#
loop_
_entity.id
_entity.type
_entity.pdbx_description
1 polymer ?
#
loop_
_entity_poly.entity_id
_entity_poly.type
_entity_poly.pdbx_seq_one_letter_code
_entity_poly.pdbx_strand_id
1 'polypeptide(L)' 'MVLLLSSGSLFAKEVTNKSPEAEQVGYSFGYLMGKSNADSLQGIDLDAFSAGLKAAAAGKQAT' A
#
# COMPACT_ATOMS: atom_id res chain seq x y z
N MET A 1 -24.13 -1.82 -14.64
CA MET A 1 -23.67 -1.74 -14.57
C MET A 1 -22.76 -1.33 -14.25
N VAL A 2 -22.36 -1.14 -14.21
CA VAL A 2 -21.55 -0.66 -14.08
C VAL A 2 -20.91 -0.67 -13.07
N LEU A 3 -20.87 -0.87 -12.38
CA LEU A 3 -20.38 -0.94 -11.42
C LEU A 3 -19.32 -1.54 -11.23
N LEU A 4 -19.00 -1.99 -11.67
CA LEU A 4 -18.08 -2.74 -11.63
C LEU A 4 -16.85 -2.19 -11.60
N LEU A 5 -16.67 -1.42 -12.12
CA LEU A 5 -15.57 -0.79 -12.25
C LEU A 5 -14.95 -0.50 -11.02
N SER A 6 -15.54 -0.12 -10.13
CA SER A 6 -14.94 0.29 -8.92
C SER A 6 -14.37 -0.83 -8.13
N SER A 7 -14.64 -2.04 -8.47
CA SER A 7 -14.12 -3.12 -7.67
C SER A 7 -12.60 -3.18 -7.72
N GLY A 8 -11.99 -2.70 -8.79
CA GLY A 8 -10.55 -2.72 -8.85
C GLY A 8 -9.92 -1.84 -7.81
N SER A 9 -10.52 -0.72 -7.50
CA SER A 9 -9.91 0.19 -6.58
C SER A 9 -10.12 -0.21 -5.12
N LEU A 10 -10.92 -1.23 -4.86
CA LEU A 10 -11.05 -1.72 -3.50
C LEU A 10 -9.79 -2.40 -3.02
N PHE A 11 -9.01 -2.97 -3.91
CA PHE A 11 -7.86 -3.77 -3.51
C PHE A 11 -6.54 -3.08 -3.75
N ALA A 12 -6.52 -2.10 -4.62
CA ALA A 12 -5.27 -1.42 -4.92
C ALA A 12 -5.55 0.04 -5.13
N LYS A 13 -4.83 0.86 -4.42
CA LYS A 13 -4.95 2.30 -4.60
C LYS A 13 -4.25 2.66 -5.89
N GLU A 14 -4.96 3.36 -6.73
CA GLU A 14 -4.39 3.79 -7.98
C GLU A 14 -3.69 5.12 -7.79
N VAL A 15 -2.39 5.15 -8.05
CA VAL A 15 -1.59 6.35 -7.86
C VAL A 15 -0.99 6.73 -9.19
N THR A 16 -1.19 7.98 -9.58
CA THR A 16 -0.66 8.49 -10.83
C THR A 16 0.11 9.75 -10.54
N ASN A 17 0.72 10.31 -11.59
CA ASN A 17 1.45 11.56 -11.41
C ASN A 17 0.50 12.74 -11.17
N LYS A 18 -0.80 12.50 -11.20
CA LYS A 18 -1.78 13.52 -10.85
C LYS A 18 -2.37 13.31 -9.47
N SER A 19 -1.95 12.27 -8.78
CA SER A 19 -2.41 12.03 -7.43
C SER A 19 -1.82 13.07 -6.48
N PRO A 20 -2.44 13.27 -5.32
CA PRO A 20 -1.85 14.16 -4.32
C PRO A 20 -0.42 13.75 -4.00
N GLU A 21 0.39 14.72 -3.63
CA GLU A 21 1.81 14.48 -3.43
C GLU A 21 2.06 13.42 -2.35
N ALA A 22 1.29 13.46 -1.28
CA ALA A 22 1.46 12.49 -0.21
C ALA A 22 1.26 11.06 -0.69
N GLU A 23 0.32 10.88 -1.61
CA GLU A 23 0.09 9.56 -2.17
C GLU A 23 1.23 9.12 -3.05
N GLN A 24 1.77 10.04 -3.82
CA GLN A 24 2.90 9.72 -4.69
C GLN A 24 4.13 9.34 -3.87
N VAL A 25 4.38 10.08 -2.81
CA VAL A 25 5.52 9.79 -1.94
C VAL A 25 5.34 8.42 -1.28
N GLY A 26 4.14 8.15 -0.79
CA GLY A 26 3.87 6.86 -0.17
C GLY A 26 4.05 5.72 -1.13
N TYR A 27 3.54 5.89 -2.34
CA TYR A 27 3.68 4.85 -3.35
C TYR A 27 5.16 4.62 -3.67
N SER A 28 5.92 5.70 -3.82
CA SER A 28 7.34 5.58 -4.15
C SER A 28 8.12 4.86 -3.07
N PHE A 29 7.85 5.19 -1.82
CA PHE A 29 8.49 4.51 -0.70
C PHE A 29 8.16 3.03 -0.70
N GLY A 30 6.88 2.72 -0.90
CA GLY A 30 6.46 1.33 -0.94
C GLY A 30 7.11 0.58 -2.08
N TYR A 31 7.18 1.21 -3.24
CA TYR A 31 7.78 0.59 -4.41
C TYR A 31 9.26 0.29 -4.18
N LEU A 32 9.98 1.25 -3.63
CA LEU A 32 11.40 1.07 -3.35
C LEU A 32 11.62 -0.03 -2.32
N MET A 33 10.81 -0.03 -1.28
CA MET A 33 10.94 -1.05 -0.25
C MET A 33 10.64 -2.42 -0.81
N GLY A 34 9.60 -2.52 -1.63
CA GLY A 34 9.25 -3.80 -2.24
C GLY A 34 10.34 -4.31 -3.16
N LYS A 35 10.93 -3.40 -3.91
CA LYS A 35 11.98 -3.76 -4.83
C LYS A 35 13.24 -4.20 -4.09
N SER A 36 13.58 -3.51 -3.02
CA SER A 36 14.77 -3.83 -2.24
C SER A 36 14.62 -5.11 -1.45
N ASN A 37 13.39 -5.45 -1.07
CA ASN A 37 13.15 -6.58 -0.20
C ASN A 37 12.22 -7.60 -0.85
N ALA A 38 12.32 -7.75 -2.15
CA ALA A 38 11.39 -8.62 -2.88
C ALA A 38 11.37 -10.03 -2.31
N ASP A 39 12.54 -10.56 -1.98
CA ASP A 39 12.60 -11.92 -1.46
C ASP A 39 11.93 -12.02 -0.10
N SER A 40 12.15 -11.03 0.76
CA SER A 40 11.56 -11.05 2.09
C SER A 40 10.05 -10.88 2.04
N LEU A 41 9.56 -10.18 1.02
CA LEU A 41 8.12 -9.90 0.94
C LEU A 41 7.34 -11.03 0.31
N GLN A 42 8.02 -12.01 -0.26
CA GLN A 42 7.31 -13.16 -0.79
C GLN A 42 6.75 -13.97 0.36
N GLY A 43 5.53 -14.41 0.18
CA GLY A 43 4.92 -15.27 1.18
C GLY A 43 4.34 -14.57 2.38
N ILE A 44 4.41 -13.26 2.43
CA ILE A 44 3.75 -12.55 3.52
C ILE A 44 2.46 -11.91 3.00
N ASP A 45 1.59 -11.61 3.93
CA ASP A 45 0.31 -10.98 3.61
C ASP A 45 0.54 -9.48 3.55
N LEU A 46 0.46 -8.92 2.35
CA LEU A 46 0.72 -7.51 2.17
C LEU A 46 -0.34 -6.61 2.80
N ASP A 47 -1.56 -7.11 2.92
CA ASP A 47 -2.60 -6.35 3.62
C ASP A 47 -2.25 -6.23 5.09
N ALA A 48 -1.80 -7.31 5.70
CA ALA A 48 -1.38 -7.28 7.10
C ALA A 48 -0.14 -6.42 7.27
N PHE A 49 0.77 -6.52 6.33
CA PHE A 49 1.96 -5.69 6.36
C PHE A 49 1.58 -4.21 6.34
N SER A 50 0.67 -3.85 5.45
CA SER A 50 0.21 -2.47 5.33
C SER A 50 -0.48 -2.00 6.61
N ALA A 51 -1.29 -2.87 7.21
CA ALA A 51 -1.97 -2.53 8.46
C ALA A 51 -0.98 -2.28 9.58
N GLY A 52 0.06 -3.10 9.64
CA GLY A 52 1.10 -2.92 10.65
C GLY A 52 1.83 -1.61 10.46
N LEU A 53 2.11 -1.27 9.22
CA LEU A 53 2.78 -0.03 8.91
C LEU A 53 1.94 1.16 9.35
N LYS A 54 0.66 1.13 9.06
CA LYS A 54 -0.23 2.21 9.45
C LYS A 54 -0.32 2.33 10.96
N ALA A 55 -0.41 1.20 11.66
CA ALA A 55 -0.48 1.22 13.11
C ALA A 55 0.78 1.83 13.71
N ALA A 56 1.92 1.43 13.19
CA ALA A 56 3.19 1.95 13.70
C ALA A 56 3.28 3.45 13.46
N ALA A 57 2.88 3.90 12.28
CA ALA A 57 2.95 5.31 11.94
C ALA A 57 2.00 6.13 12.81
N ALA A 58 0.92 5.52 13.26
CA ALA A 58 -0.03 6.21 14.14
C ALA A 58 0.35 6.12 15.60
N GLY A 59 1.45 5.44 15.92
CA GLY A 59 1.88 5.32 17.29
C GLY A 59 1.11 4.29 18.09
N LYS A 60 0.41 3.39 17.43
CA LYS A 60 -0.34 2.37 18.12
C LYS A 60 0.54 1.17 18.40
N GLN A 61 0.16 0.44 19.44
CA GLN A 61 0.88 -0.78 19.76
C GLN A 61 0.51 -1.90 18.80
N ALA A 62 1.46 -2.79 18.57
CA ALA A 62 1.20 -3.95 17.77
C ALA A 62 0.24 -4.88 18.50
N THR A 63 -0.57 -5.61 17.75
CA THR A 63 -1.52 -6.54 18.36
C THR A 63 -1.07 -7.98 18.26
#